data_fa71de74848cee23c165cc3cbfdb1e43
#
_entry.id   fa71de74848cee23c165cc3cbfdb1e43
#
_cell.length_a   1.000
_cell.length_b   1.000
_cell.length_c   1.000
_cell.angle_alpha   90.00
_cell.angle_beta   90.00
_cell.angle_gamma   90.00
#
_symmetry.space_group_name_H-M   'P 1'
#
loop_
_entity.id
_entity.type
_entity.pdbx_description
1 polymer ?
#
loop_
_entity_poly.entity_id
_entity_poly.type
_entity_poly.pdbx_seq_one_letter_code
_entity_poly.pdbx_strand_id
1 'polypeptide(L)'
;HAKNYPEKGCEGTIGILRKSQADVILMIETYGAAPMVADSLGYDYVLLSDNLCIYSRYPIKKTYLFPDSISTFNFGGVEIDMDGTPVRLFDTWLHYLPDMRLVPTEQSETDILAWDDAGTRDNEIRRILSVLQPMIRQTDSIPMIMGGDFNVHSHLDWTEATKDMYHHGGAVVEWTVSKEMQNAGFKDSFREIHPEPEKNIGTTWIYDNEDKPLRSDRIDFIYYQGKTIRAITSESYNQELTKPLK
;
A
#
# COMPACT_ATOMS: atom_id res chain seq x y z
N HIS A 1 -15.96 -2.48 4.55
CA HIS A 1 -16.43 -1.51 3.54
C HIS A 1 -17.49 -0.59 4.14
N ALA A 2 -17.18 0.69 4.35
CA ALA A 2 -18.11 1.73 4.84
C ALA A 2 -19.33 1.92 3.90
N LYS A 3 -19.19 1.53 2.65
CA LYS A 3 -20.20 1.70 1.58
C LYS A 3 -21.55 1.01 1.85
N ASN A 4 -21.56 -0.15 2.54
CA ASN A 4 -22.79 -0.91 2.79
C ASN A 4 -23.44 -0.60 4.14
N TYR A 5 -22.70 0.02 5.07
CA TYR A 5 -23.15 0.40 6.41
C TYR A 5 -22.39 1.67 6.85
N PRO A 6 -22.67 2.83 6.25
CA PRO A 6 -21.82 4.02 6.43
C PRO A 6 -21.64 4.42 7.89
N GLU A 7 -22.67 4.38 8.71
CA GLU A 7 -22.53 4.76 10.13
C GLU A 7 -21.77 3.72 10.95
N LYS A 8 -22.20 2.46 10.92
CA LYS A 8 -21.53 1.37 11.69
C LYS A 8 -20.13 1.02 11.17
N GLY A 9 -19.94 1.08 9.86
CA GLY A 9 -18.64 0.85 9.26
C GLY A 9 -17.64 1.93 9.65
N CYS A 10 -18.06 3.18 9.64
CA CYS A 10 -17.24 4.31 10.02
C CYS A 10 -16.84 4.29 11.50
N GLU A 11 -17.79 3.98 12.41
CA GLU A 11 -17.49 3.84 13.84
C GLU A 11 -16.46 2.72 14.11
N GLY A 12 -16.59 1.58 13.44
CA GLY A 12 -15.63 0.48 13.52
C GLY A 12 -14.24 0.90 13.07
N THR A 13 -14.15 1.55 11.93
CA THR A 13 -12.89 2.09 11.36
C THR A 13 -12.25 3.11 12.31
N ILE A 14 -13.02 4.08 12.81
CA ILE A 14 -12.54 5.07 13.78
C ILE A 14 -12.02 4.38 15.06
N GLY A 15 -12.72 3.35 15.54
CA GLY A 15 -12.29 2.58 16.70
C GLY A 15 -10.92 1.90 16.49
N ILE A 16 -10.71 1.32 15.30
CA ILE A 16 -9.44 0.70 14.92
C ILE A 16 -8.32 1.76 14.82
N LEU A 17 -8.60 2.87 14.11
CA LEU A 17 -7.63 3.94 13.92
C LEU A 17 -7.20 4.58 15.25
N ARG A 18 -8.13 4.77 16.19
CA ARG A 18 -7.80 5.24 17.55
C ARG A 18 -6.91 4.26 18.30
N LYS A 19 -7.19 2.96 18.20
CA LYS A 19 -6.36 1.91 18.83
C LYS A 19 -4.97 1.83 18.24
N SER A 20 -4.81 2.07 16.94
CA SER A 20 -3.51 2.05 16.27
C SER A 20 -2.56 3.11 16.79
N GLN A 21 -3.08 4.25 17.28
CA GLN A 21 -2.30 5.42 17.69
C GLN A 21 -1.33 5.92 16.60
N ALA A 22 -1.61 5.60 15.34
CA ALA A 22 -0.78 6.01 14.22
C ALA A 22 -0.74 7.55 14.12
N ASP A 23 0.44 8.12 13.94
CA ASP A 23 0.59 9.56 13.74
C ASP A 23 0.20 10.01 12.33
N VAL A 24 0.31 9.11 11.37
CA VAL A 24 -0.08 9.31 9.97
C VAL A 24 -0.88 8.10 9.50
N ILE A 25 -1.93 8.36 8.73
CA ILE A 25 -2.78 7.33 8.15
C ILE A 25 -2.90 7.61 6.65
N LEU A 26 -2.50 6.65 5.82
CA LEU A 26 -2.75 6.61 4.39
C LEU A 26 -3.96 5.69 4.19
N MET A 27 -5.09 6.27 3.80
CA MET A 27 -6.36 5.54 3.79
C MET A 27 -6.96 5.52 2.41
N ILE A 28 -7.21 4.31 1.94
CA ILE A 28 -7.91 4.05 0.70
C ILE A 28 -9.40 3.78 0.94
N GLU A 29 -10.20 3.88 -0.12
CA GLU A 29 -11.63 3.56 -0.12
C GLU A 29 -12.45 4.34 0.94
N THR A 30 -12.15 5.63 1.09
CA THR A 30 -12.78 6.49 2.10
C THR A 30 -14.25 6.78 1.83
N TYR A 31 -14.64 6.88 0.57
CA TYR A 31 -16.03 7.02 0.08
C TYR A 31 -16.94 7.95 0.94
N GLY A 32 -16.45 9.16 1.19
CA GLY A 32 -17.20 10.18 1.94
C GLY A 32 -17.03 10.13 3.46
N ALA A 33 -16.31 9.16 4.02
CA ALA A 33 -16.08 9.06 5.46
C ALA A 33 -14.98 10.00 5.99
N ALA A 34 -14.16 10.58 5.10
CA ALA A 34 -12.96 11.32 5.47
C ALA A 34 -13.17 12.43 6.52
N PRO A 35 -14.16 13.34 6.41
CA PRO A 35 -14.36 14.37 7.42
C PRO A 35 -14.68 13.81 8.79
N MET A 36 -15.55 12.79 8.85
CA MET A 36 -15.96 12.17 10.12
C MET A 36 -14.79 11.46 10.82
N VAL A 37 -13.92 10.81 10.05
CA VAL A 37 -12.70 10.19 10.58
C VAL A 37 -11.76 11.26 11.13
N ALA A 38 -11.50 12.33 10.37
CA ALA A 38 -10.63 13.43 10.78
C ALA A 38 -11.11 14.09 12.08
N ASP A 39 -12.38 14.48 12.14
CA ASP A 39 -13.01 15.10 13.31
C ASP A 39 -12.92 14.17 14.53
N SER A 40 -13.19 12.89 14.34
CA SER A 40 -13.18 11.90 15.41
C SER A 40 -11.79 11.62 15.98
N LEU A 41 -10.74 11.76 15.16
CA LEU A 41 -9.36 11.57 15.57
C LEU A 41 -8.68 12.87 16.01
N GLY A 42 -9.20 14.02 15.60
CA GLY A 42 -8.57 15.33 15.80
C GLY A 42 -7.30 15.51 14.92
N TYR A 43 -7.32 14.97 13.71
CA TYR A 43 -6.19 15.03 12.78
C TYR A 43 -6.43 16.05 11.66
N ASP A 44 -5.35 16.69 11.22
CA ASP A 44 -5.34 17.34 9.91
C ASP A 44 -5.54 16.29 8.82
N TYR A 45 -6.23 16.64 7.73
CA TYR A 45 -6.41 15.71 6.63
C TYR A 45 -6.45 16.41 5.27
N VAL A 46 -6.11 15.66 4.24
CA VAL A 46 -6.34 16.03 2.85
C VAL A 46 -7.06 14.89 2.15
N LEU A 47 -8.28 15.19 1.69
CA LEU A 47 -9.02 14.33 0.79
C LEU A 47 -8.48 14.55 -0.62
N LEU A 48 -7.71 13.58 -1.13
CA LEU A 48 -7.13 13.62 -2.47
C LEU A 48 -8.17 13.31 -3.54
N SER A 49 -9.09 12.42 -3.20
CA SER A 49 -10.26 12.02 -4.00
C SER A 49 -11.27 11.30 -3.10
N ASP A 50 -12.41 10.87 -3.65
CA ASP A 50 -13.35 10.02 -2.92
C ASP A 50 -12.73 8.69 -2.46
N ASN A 51 -11.62 8.28 -3.07
CA ASN A 51 -10.91 7.05 -2.76
C ASN A 51 -9.80 7.25 -1.73
N LEU A 52 -9.00 8.31 -1.85
CA LEU A 52 -7.75 8.47 -1.11
C LEU A 52 -7.81 9.63 -0.12
N CYS A 53 -7.34 9.39 1.10
CA CYS A 53 -7.24 10.41 2.13
C CYS A 53 -6.03 10.20 3.02
N ILE A 54 -5.26 11.26 3.23
CA ILE A 54 -4.13 11.28 4.16
C ILE A 54 -4.53 12.04 5.41
N TYR A 55 -4.36 11.40 6.59
CA TYR A 55 -4.57 12.04 7.88
C TYR A 55 -3.24 12.13 8.62
N SER A 56 -3.05 13.20 9.39
CA SER A 56 -1.81 13.44 10.11
C SER A 56 -2.07 14.16 11.44
N ARG A 57 -1.35 13.75 12.49
CA ARG A 57 -1.23 14.55 13.73
C ARG A 57 -0.35 15.78 13.54
N TYR A 58 0.53 15.73 12.54
CA TYR A 58 1.45 16.82 12.23
C TYR A 58 0.81 17.74 11.18
N PRO A 59 1.14 19.03 11.21
CA PRO A 59 0.59 20.00 10.25
C PRO A 59 0.90 19.61 8.80
N ILE A 60 -0.12 19.60 7.96
CA ILE A 60 0.03 19.42 6.52
C ILE A 60 0.38 20.76 5.90
N LYS A 61 1.58 20.87 5.33
CA LYS A 61 2.13 22.12 4.78
C LYS A 61 1.87 22.29 3.29
N LYS A 62 1.75 21.18 2.57
CA LYS A 62 1.61 21.21 1.11
C LYS A 62 0.86 20.00 0.62
N THR A 63 -0.02 20.20 -0.36
CA THR A 63 -0.59 19.13 -1.19
C THR A 63 0.10 19.17 -2.54
N TYR A 64 0.54 18.01 -3.03
CA TYR A 64 1.19 17.91 -4.33
C TYR A 64 0.15 17.81 -5.44
N LEU A 65 0.36 18.61 -6.48
CA LEU A 65 -0.42 18.53 -7.71
C LEU A 65 0.39 17.79 -8.77
N PHE A 66 -0.20 16.81 -9.40
CA PHE A 66 0.40 16.05 -10.48
C PHE A 66 -0.27 16.36 -11.81
N PRO A 67 0.38 16.05 -12.95
CA PRO A 67 -0.24 16.19 -14.27
C PRO A 67 -1.53 15.35 -14.40
N ASP A 68 -2.44 15.74 -15.28
CA ASP A 68 -3.72 15.04 -15.54
C ASP A 68 -3.54 13.58 -15.96
N SER A 69 -2.33 13.18 -16.39
CA SER A 69 -1.98 11.78 -16.67
C SER A 69 -1.91 10.90 -15.42
N ILE A 70 -1.90 11.50 -14.22
CA ILE A 70 -1.96 10.84 -12.93
C ILE A 70 -3.35 11.09 -12.33
N SER A 71 -4.15 10.05 -12.26
CA SER A 71 -5.48 10.14 -11.66
C SER A 71 -5.37 10.38 -10.15
N THR A 72 -6.06 11.39 -9.62
CA THR A 72 -6.18 11.62 -8.18
C THR A 72 -6.95 10.51 -7.47
N PHE A 73 -7.71 9.72 -8.21
CA PHE A 73 -8.37 8.52 -7.67
C PHE A 73 -7.36 7.41 -7.34
N ASN A 74 -6.22 7.39 -8.03
CA ASN A 74 -5.21 6.35 -7.93
C ASN A 74 -3.98 6.77 -7.13
N PHE A 75 -3.68 8.09 -7.08
CA PHE A 75 -2.45 8.56 -6.48
C PHE A 75 -2.52 10.03 -6.07
N GLY A 76 -1.92 10.35 -4.93
CA GLY A 76 -1.72 11.72 -4.48
C GLY A 76 -0.82 11.79 -3.26
N GLY A 77 -0.50 13.00 -2.82
CA GLY A 77 0.41 13.13 -1.70
C GLY A 77 0.47 14.52 -1.09
N VAL A 78 1.07 14.57 0.09
CA VAL A 78 1.25 15.77 0.90
C VAL A 78 2.68 15.85 1.45
N GLU A 79 3.04 17.02 1.94
CA GLU A 79 4.20 17.21 2.80
C GLU A 79 3.72 17.65 4.18
N ILE A 80 4.16 16.95 5.20
CA ILE A 80 3.91 17.27 6.61
C ILE A 80 5.15 17.87 7.25
N ASP A 81 4.95 18.60 8.33
CA ASP A 81 6.01 19.11 9.19
C ASP A 81 6.04 18.30 10.49
N MET A 82 6.94 17.36 10.57
CA MET A 82 7.13 16.50 11.74
C MET A 82 8.14 17.16 12.69
N ASP A 83 7.64 18.08 13.52
CA ASP A 83 8.44 18.83 14.51
C ASP A 83 9.67 19.55 13.89
N GLY A 84 9.45 20.23 12.76
CA GLY A 84 10.48 20.95 12.02
C GLY A 84 11.19 20.11 10.96
N THR A 85 10.82 18.83 10.81
CA THR A 85 11.36 17.94 9.77
C THR A 85 10.31 17.68 8.71
N PRO A 86 10.52 18.12 7.45
CA PRO A 86 9.58 17.81 6.38
C PRO A 86 9.62 16.34 6.02
N VAL A 87 8.44 15.73 5.81
CA VAL A 87 8.28 14.36 5.34
C VAL A 87 7.23 14.33 4.22
N ARG A 88 7.53 13.65 3.13
CA ARG A 88 6.61 13.47 2.01
C ARG A 88 5.84 12.17 2.16
N LEU A 89 4.53 12.28 2.08
CA LEU A 89 3.60 11.17 2.21
C LEU A 89 2.81 11.02 0.92
N PHE A 90 2.74 9.80 0.41
CA PHE A 90 1.97 9.47 -0.78
C PHE A 90 1.04 8.30 -0.48
N ASP A 91 -0.19 8.43 -0.96
CA ASP A 91 -1.22 7.40 -0.87
C ASP A 91 -1.56 6.91 -2.27
N THR A 92 -1.71 5.59 -2.44
CA THR A 92 -1.96 4.99 -3.76
C THR A 92 -2.97 3.86 -3.71
N TRP A 93 -3.72 3.75 -4.78
CA TRP A 93 -4.58 2.62 -5.09
C TRP A 93 -4.40 2.30 -6.57
N LEU A 94 -3.64 1.25 -6.89
CA LEU A 94 -3.46 0.83 -8.27
C LEU A 94 -4.66 0.03 -8.75
N HIS A 95 -4.88 0.00 -10.06
CA HIS A 95 -6.04 -0.68 -10.63
C HIS A 95 -6.04 -2.18 -10.32
N TYR A 96 -7.19 -2.74 -9.95
CA TYR A 96 -7.32 -4.10 -9.44
C TYR A 96 -7.33 -5.21 -10.51
N LEU A 97 -7.44 -4.86 -11.80
CA LEU A 97 -7.43 -5.84 -12.88
C LEU A 97 -6.05 -5.93 -13.57
N PRO A 98 -5.66 -7.15 -13.99
CA PRO A 98 -6.35 -8.42 -13.79
C PRO A 98 -6.39 -8.81 -12.31
N ASP A 99 -7.47 -9.52 -11.93
CA ASP A 99 -7.74 -9.89 -10.55
C ASP A 99 -6.71 -10.92 -10.04
N MET A 100 -5.97 -10.56 -8.99
CA MET A 100 -4.91 -11.41 -8.42
C MET A 100 -5.41 -12.77 -7.90
N ARG A 101 -6.72 -12.94 -7.69
CA ARG A 101 -7.32 -14.25 -7.40
C ARG A 101 -7.19 -15.23 -8.56
N LEU A 102 -6.98 -14.72 -9.76
CA LEU A 102 -6.98 -15.48 -11.01
C LEU A 102 -5.57 -15.64 -11.60
N VAL A 103 -4.52 -15.39 -10.80
CA VAL A 103 -3.13 -15.63 -11.25
C VAL A 103 -3.00 -17.04 -11.83
N PRO A 104 -2.56 -17.19 -13.08
CA PRO A 104 -2.40 -18.48 -13.73
C PRO A 104 -1.11 -19.17 -13.29
N THR A 105 -1.06 -19.61 -12.03
CA THR A 105 0.14 -20.12 -11.36
C THR A 105 0.75 -21.37 -12.01
N GLU A 106 0.02 -22.06 -12.86
CA GLU A 106 0.47 -23.22 -13.65
C GLU A 106 1.25 -22.84 -14.91
N GLN A 107 1.32 -21.54 -15.25
CA GLN A 107 2.02 -21.04 -16.42
C GLN A 107 3.47 -20.63 -16.09
N SER A 108 4.25 -20.33 -17.13
CA SER A 108 5.59 -19.79 -16.92
C SER A 108 5.54 -18.38 -16.31
N GLU A 109 6.61 -17.98 -15.63
CA GLU A 109 6.74 -16.60 -15.10
C GLU A 109 6.49 -15.55 -16.20
N THR A 110 7.04 -15.76 -17.40
CA THR A 110 6.84 -14.86 -18.54
C THR A 110 5.37 -14.70 -18.89
N ASP A 111 4.60 -15.79 -18.90
CA ASP A 111 3.16 -15.77 -19.21
C ASP A 111 2.37 -15.11 -18.07
N ILE A 112 2.75 -15.35 -16.81
CA ILE A 112 2.13 -14.69 -15.65
C ILE A 112 2.36 -13.18 -15.71
N LEU A 113 3.58 -12.73 -15.99
CA LEU A 113 3.88 -11.31 -16.11
C LEU A 113 3.18 -10.68 -17.32
N ALA A 114 3.07 -11.38 -18.45
CA ALA A 114 2.30 -10.91 -19.61
C ALA A 114 0.80 -10.82 -19.30
N TRP A 115 0.26 -11.73 -18.51
CA TRP A 115 -1.11 -11.67 -18.02
C TRP A 115 -1.33 -10.45 -17.10
N ASP A 116 -0.39 -10.12 -16.24
CA ASP A 116 -0.45 -8.94 -15.38
C ASP A 116 -0.34 -7.64 -16.19
N ASP A 117 0.60 -7.54 -17.11
CA ASP A 117 0.83 -6.38 -17.99
C ASP A 117 -0.35 -6.10 -18.95
N ALA A 118 -1.27 -7.05 -19.14
CA ALA A 118 -2.53 -6.82 -19.83
C ALA A 118 -3.46 -5.83 -19.09
N GLY A 119 -3.19 -5.58 -17.79
CA GLY A 119 -3.83 -4.54 -16.99
C GLY A 119 -3.17 -3.18 -17.12
N THR A 120 -3.43 -2.30 -16.16
CA THR A 120 -2.92 -0.92 -16.18
C THR A 120 -1.91 -0.59 -15.09
N ARG A 121 -1.83 -1.40 -14.02
CA ARG A 121 -1.05 -1.06 -12.80
C ARG A 121 0.45 -0.95 -13.03
N ASP A 122 1.02 -1.74 -13.95
CA ASP A 122 2.42 -1.63 -14.33
C ASP A 122 2.73 -0.26 -14.97
N ASN A 123 1.82 0.21 -15.83
CA ASN A 123 1.92 1.52 -16.43
C ASN A 123 1.61 2.64 -15.43
N GLU A 124 0.69 2.42 -14.51
CA GLU A 124 0.37 3.37 -13.45
C GLU A 124 1.59 3.61 -12.55
N ILE A 125 2.23 2.56 -12.03
CA ILE A 125 3.40 2.72 -11.17
C ILE A 125 4.58 3.38 -11.91
N ARG A 126 4.83 3.03 -13.17
CA ARG A 126 5.89 3.66 -13.98
C ARG A 126 5.64 5.16 -14.17
N ARG A 127 4.38 5.57 -14.43
CA ARG A 127 4.00 6.99 -14.51
C ARG A 127 4.16 7.71 -13.18
N ILE A 128 3.70 7.11 -12.08
CA ILE A 128 3.84 7.64 -10.72
C ILE A 128 5.33 7.85 -10.42
N LEU A 129 6.17 6.85 -10.60
CA LEU A 129 7.60 6.96 -10.35
C LEU A 129 8.28 8.00 -11.25
N SER A 130 7.83 8.13 -12.50
CA SER A 130 8.35 9.14 -13.43
C SER A 130 8.11 10.56 -12.92
N VAL A 131 6.89 10.88 -12.44
CA VAL A 131 6.58 12.22 -11.90
C VAL A 131 7.23 12.47 -10.54
N LEU A 132 7.54 11.41 -9.78
CA LEU A 132 8.23 11.51 -8.51
C LEU A 132 9.76 11.64 -8.64
N GLN A 133 10.35 11.42 -9.80
CA GLN A 133 11.81 11.45 -10.00
C GLN A 133 12.52 12.69 -9.41
N PRO A 134 12.00 13.94 -9.55
CA PRO A 134 12.62 15.09 -8.93
C PRO A 134 12.64 15.02 -7.41
N MET A 135 11.62 14.41 -6.79
CA MET A 135 11.50 14.25 -5.34
C MET A 135 12.35 13.08 -4.84
N ILE A 136 12.41 11.98 -5.60
CA ILE A 136 13.24 10.81 -5.32
C ILE A 136 14.72 11.21 -5.19
N ARG A 137 15.20 12.09 -6.05
CA ARG A 137 16.57 12.62 -5.96
C ARG A 137 16.85 13.49 -4.72
N GLN A 138 15.83 13.84 -3.97
CA GLN A 138 15.92 14.69 -2.76
C GLN A 138 15.62 13.93 -1.47
N THR A 139 15.44 12.61 -1.53
CA THR A 139 15.01 11.79 -0.37
C THR A 139 16.03 11.78 0.78
N ASP A 140 17.28 12.07 0.49
CA ASP A 140 18.31 12.23 1.53
C ASP A 140 18.07 13.49 2.41
N SER A 141 17.36 14.49 1.89
CA SER A 141 17.01 15.73 2.61
C SER A 141 15.56 15.72 3.11
N ILE A 142 14.65 15.17 2.32
CA ILE A 142 13.22 15.08 2.66
C ILE A 142 12.78 13.63 2.37
N PRO A 143 12.67 12.79 3.41
CA PRO A 143 12.31 11.38 3.22
C PRO A 143 10.89 11.25 2.66
N MET A 144 10.65 10.11 2.00
CA MET A 144 9.38 9.78 1.38
C MET A 144 8.82 8.49 1.95
N ILE A 145 7.52 8.50 2.20
CA ILE A 145 6.73 7.30 2.52
C ILE A 145 5.62 7.21 1.48
N MET A 146 5.44 6.03 0.90
CA MET A 146 4.34 5.72 -0.01
C MET A 146 3.66 4.46 0.48
N GLY A 147 2.36 4.55 0.71
CA GLY A 147 1.57 3.39 1.13
C GLY A 147 0.25 3.31 0.38
N GLY A 148 -0.46 2.22 0.58
CA GLY A 148 -1.78 1.98 0.01
C GLY A 148 -1.93 0.57 -0.56
N ASP A 149 -2.99 0.36 -1.31
CA ASP A 149 -3.30 -0.86 -2.01
C ASP A 149 -2.70 -0.84 -3.43
N PHE A 150 -1.68 -1.66 -3.63
CA PHE A 150 -1.04 -1.79 -4.95
C PHE A 150 -1.75 -2.82 -5.84
N ASN A 151 -2.72 -3.55 -5.30
CA ASN A 151 -3.54 -4.54 -6.00
C ASN A 151 -2.71 -5.60 -6.76
N VAL A 152 -1.49 -5.86 -6.32
CA VAL A 152 -0.57 -6.86 -6.88
C VAL A 152 0.37 -7.38 -5.80
N HIS A 153 0.87 -8.59 -5.98
CA HIS A 153 1.82 -9.22 -5.08
C HIS A 153 3.23 -8.61 -5.19
N SER A 154 4.12 -9.02 -4.28
CA SER A 154 5.52 -8.61 -4.29
C SER A 154 6.43 -9.74 -4.78
N HIS A 155 7.46 -9.39 -5.57
CA HIS A 155 8.55 -10.30 -5.92
C HIS A 155 9.31 -10.80 -4.68
N LEU A 156 9.25 -10.07 -3.56
CA LEU A 156 9.86 -10.47 -2.29
C LEU A 156 9.03 -11.52 -1.54
N ASP A 157 7.79 -11.74 -1.98
CA ASP A 157 6.86 -12.70 -1.39
C ASP A 157 6.71 -13.96 -2.24
N TRP A 158 6.86 -13.86 -3.56
CA TRP A 158 6.74 -14.95 -4.53
C TRP A 158 8.09 -15.50 -4.95
N THR A 159 8.76 -16.20 -4.02
CA THR A 159 10.15 -16.65 -4.12
C THR A 159 10.28 -18.17 -4.19
N GLU A 160 11.47 -18.69 -4.43
CA GLU A 160 11.76 -20.12 -4.33
C GLU A 160 11.37 -20.72 -2.97
N ALA A 161 11.48 -19.94 -1.88
CA ALA A 161 11.13 -20.40 -0.54
C ALA A 161 9.62 -20.53 -0.33
N THR A 162 8.81 -19.80 -1.09
CA THR A 162 7.35 -19.72 -0.91
C THR A 162 6.54 -20.32 -2.06
N LYS A 163 7.19 -20.77 -3.14
CA LYS A 163 6.50 -21.23 -4.35
C LYS A 163 5.46 -22.35 -4.12
N ASP A 164 5.72 -23.21 -3.14
CA ASP A 164 4.82 -24.31 -2.76
C ASP A 164 3.92 -23.97 -1.56
N MET A 165 3.95 -22.69 -1.10
CA MET A 165 3.18 -22.16 0.01
C MET A 165 2.14 -21.16 -0.50
N TYR A 166 1.20 -20.77 0.36
CA TYR A 166 0.24 -19.69 0.12
C TYR A 166 -0.53 -19.78 -1.20
N HIS A 167 -0.62 -20.99 -1.78
CA HIS A 167 -1.23 -21.26 -3.08
C HIS A 167 -0.53 -20.60 -4.28
N HIS A 168 0.78 -20.38 -4.20
CA HIS A 168 1.57 -19.88 -5.33
C HIS A 168 1.70 -20.90 -6.47
N GLY A 169 1.33 -22.18 -6.26
CA GLY A 169 1.22 -23.20 -7.30
C GLY A 169 2.54 -23.61 -7.95
N GLY A 170 3.66 -23.44 -7.25
CA GLY A 170 5.02 -23.66 -7.77
C GLY A 170 5.62 -22.43 -8.46
N ALA A 171 4.89 -21.33 -8.58
CA ALA A 171 5.37 -20.15 -9.29
C ALA A 171 6.32 -19.28 -8.43
N VAL A 172 7.38 -18.83 -9.09
CA VAL A 172 8.27 -17.75 -8.62
C VAL A 172 8.08 -16.59 -9.59
N VAL A 173 7.76 -15.40 -9.10
CA VAL A 173 7.39 -14.29 -9.98
C VAL A 173 8.04 -12.98 -9.54
N GLU A 174 8.79 -12.36 -10.44
CA GLU A 174 9.40 -11.04 -10.28
C GLU A 174 8.38 -9.91 -10.59
N TRP A 175 7.32 -9.82 -9.81
CA TRP A 175 6.21 -8.88 -10.02
C TRP A 175 6.66 -7.47 -10.33
N THR A 176 6.22 -6.94 -11.46
CA THR A 176 6.72 -5.69 -12.05
C THR A 176 6.60 -4.50 -11.10
N VAL A 177 5.45 -4.29 -10.49
CA VAL A 177 5.21 -3.12 -9.63
C VAL A 177 6.21 -3.07 -8.47
N SER A 178 6.40 -4.17 -7.75
CA SER A 178 7.33 -4.21 -6.62
C SER A 178 8.80 -4.13 -7.06
N LYS A 179 9.14 -4.62 -8.25
CA LYS A 179 10.47 -4.43 -8.86
C LYS A 179 10.73 -2.98 -9.24
N GLU A 180 9.75 -2.30 -9.83
CA GLU A 180 9.86 -0.87 -10.18
C GLU A 180 10.04 -0.01 -8.91
N MET A 181 9.33 -0.32 -7.81
CA MET A 181 9.53 0.34 -6.53
C MET A 181 10.95 0.14 -5.99
N GLN A 182 11.44 -1.10 -6.01
CA GLN A 182 12.81 -1.42 -5.58
C GLN A 182 13.85 -0.72 -6.46
N ASN A 183 13.69 -0.74 -7.78
CA ASN A 183 14.60 -0.10 -8.73
C ASN A 183 14.63 1.43 -8.57
N ALA A 184 13.52 2.04 -8.16
CA ALA A 184 13.44 3.45 -7.81
C ALA A 184 14.10 3.79 -6.45
N GLY A 185 14.57 2.77 -5.71
CA GLY A 185 15.27 2.92 -4.43
C GLY A 185 14.38 2.89 -3.20
N PHE A 186 13.10 2.57 -3.35
CA PHE A 186 12.21 2.36 -2.23
C PHE A 186 12.48 1.04 -1.54
N LYS A 187 12.34 1.02 -0.22
CA LYS A 187 12.40 -0.15 0.62
C LYS A 187 10.98 -0.54 1.06
N ASP A 188 10.68 -1.82 0.99
CA ASP A 188 9.49 -2.41 1.58
C ASP A 188 9.70 -2.53 3.09
N SER A 189 8.95 -1.76 3.88
CA SER A 189 9.10 -1.70 5.34
C SER A 189 8.82 -3.05 6.01
N PHE A 190 7.87 -3.82 5.46
CA PHE A 190 7.52 -5.12 6.02
C PHE A 190 8.62 -6.15 5.76
N ARG A 191 9.13 -6.25 4.52
CA ARG A 191 10.21 -7.18 4.18
C ARG A 191 11.56 -6.81 4.79
N GLU A 192 11.79 -5.54 5.10
CA GLU A 192 13.00 -5.15 5.85
C GLU A 192 12.98 -5.70 7.29
N ILE A 193 11.80 -5.76 7.92
CA ILE A 193 11.63 -6.29 9.29
C ILE A 193 11.45 -7.81 9.29
N HIS A 194 10.76 -8.35 8.28
CA HIS A 194 10.45 -9.77 8.13
C HIS A 194 11.04 -10.31 6.82
N PRO A 195 12.37 -10.52 6.73
CA PRO A 195 13.04 -10.84 5.47
C PRO A 195 12.75 -12.24 4.94
N GLU A 196 12.12 -13.11 5.72
CA GLU A 196 11.84 -14.50 5.38
C GLU A 196 10.33 -14.69 5.12
N PRO A 197 9.87 -14.57 3.86
CA PRO A 197 8.44 -14.64 3.54
C PRO A 197 7.79 -16.00 3.90
N GLU A 198 8.54 -17.08 3.90
CA GLU A 198 8.09 -18.40 4.32
C GLU A 198 7.74 -18.47 5.81
N LYS A 199 8.26 -17.56 6.63
CA LYS A 199 7.95 -17.46 8.05
C LYS A 199 6.83 -16.48 8.35
N ASN A 200 6.70 -15.44 7.55
CA ASN A 200 5.67 -14.42 7.70
C ASN A 200 5.38 -13.76 6.35
N ILE A 201 4.28 -14.17 5.71
CA ILE A 201 3.85 -13.57 4.44
C ILE A 201 3.35 -12.14 4.61
N GLY A 202 2.87 -11.76 5.79
CA GLY A 202 2.36 -10.41 6.05
C GLY A 202 1.01 -10.14 5.40
N THR A 203 0.14 -11.11 5.42
CA THR A 203 -1.18 -11.05 4.78
C THR A 203 -1.91 -9.73 5.04
N THR A 204 -2.34 -9.07 3.99
CA THR A 204 -3.24 -7.90 4.04
C THR A 204 -4.57 -8.18 3.36
N TRP A 205 -4.60 -9.15 2.46
CA TRP A 205 -5.79 -9.54 1.73
C TRP A 205 -6.05 -11.04 1.84
N ILE A 206 -7.18 -11.38 2.45
CA ILE A 206 -7.66 -12.76 2.60
C ILE A 206 -8.89 -12.90 1.73
N TYR A 207 -8.89 -13.86 0.83
CA TYR A 207 -10.05 -14.17 0.02
C TYR A 207 -10.35 -15.66 0.04
N ASP A 208 -11.62 -15.95 0.27
CA ASP A 208 -12.20 -17.27 0.16
C ASP A 208 -12.89 -17.36 -1.19
N ASN A 209 -12.65 -18.45 -1.88
CA ASN A 209 -13.42 -18.83 -3.03
C ASN A 209 -14.02 -20.19 -2.68
N GLU A 210 -15.35 -20.29 -2.60
CA GLU A 210 -16.09 -21.47 -2.12
C GLU A 210 -15.59 -22.81 -2.70
N ASP A 211 -14.95 -22.74 -3.87
CA ASP A 211 -14.40 -23.91 -4.58
C ASP A 211 -12.86 -24.06 -4.47
N LYS A 212 -12.16 -23.21 -3.75
CA LYS A 212 -10.69 -23.21 -3.65
C LYS A 212 -10.23 -22.93 -2.22
N PRO A 213 -9.04 -23.46 -1.83
CA PRO A 213 -8.48 -23.17 -0.53
C PRO A 213 -8.30 -21.65 -0.32
N LEU A 214 -8.47 -21.22 0.92
CA LEU A 214 -8.25 -19.84 1.35
C LEU A 214 -6.88 -19.34 0.88
N ARG A 215 -6.87 -18.34 0.02
CA ARG A 215 -5.65 -17.62 -0.35
C ARG A 215 -5.48 -16.42 0.56
N SER A 216 -4.25 -16.15 0.91
CA SER A 216 -3.92 -14.95 1.65
C SER A 216 -2.60 -14.40 1.12
N ASP A 217 -2.62 -13.15 0.72
CA ASP A 217 -1.47 -12.48 0.15
C ASP A 217 -1.33 -11.05 0.69
N ARG A 218 -0.20 -10.44 0.43
CA ARG A 218 0.07 -9.05 0.72
C ARG A 218 -0.04 -8.25 -0.57
N ILE A 219 -0.98 -7.30 -0.59
CA ILE A 219 -1.20 -6.37 -1.70
C ILE A 219 -1.18 -4.90 -1.23
N ASP A 220 -1.23 -4.69 0.08
CA ASP A 220 -1.04 -3.39 0.71
C ASP A 220 0.39 -3.26 1.21
N PHE A 221 1.02 -2.15 0.93
CA PHE A 221 2.42 -1.93 1.24
C PHE A 221 2.65 -0.56 1.88
N ILE A 222 3.71 -0.47 2.67
CA ILE A 222 4.33 0.78 3.09
C ILE A 222 5.77 0.76 2.60
N TYR A 223 6.03 1.49 1.55
CA TYR A 223 7.37 1.74 1.03
C TYR A 223 7.94 3.04 1.59
N TYR A 224 9.24 3.11 1.76
CA TYR A 224 9.89 4.35 2.16
C TYR A 224 11.27 4.52 1.52
N GLN A 225 11.74 5.77 1.48
CA GLN A 225 13.05 6.12 0.97
C GLN A 225 13.62 7.34 1.69
N GLY A 226 14.93 7.34 1.96
CA GLY A 226 15.67 8.43 2.61
C GLY A 226 16.66 7.90 3.63
N LYS A 227 17.74 8.65 3.87
CA LYS A 227 18.80 8.28 4.84
C LYS A 227 18.40 8.56 6.29
N THR A 228 17.44 9.45 6.50
CA THR A 228 17.02 9.91 7.83
C THR A 228 15.84 9.11 8.38
N ILE A 229 15.32 8.14 7.63
CA ILE A 229 14.19 7.29 7.98
C ILE A 229 14.56 5.81 7.88
N ARG A 230 13.99 4.99 8.73
CA ARG A 230 14.12 3.53 8.70
C ARG A 230 12.89 2.86 9.31
N ALA A 231 12.57 1.66 8.86
CA ALA A 231 11.62 0.81 9.56
C ALA A 231 12.23 0.35 10.89
N ILE A 232 11.45 0.38 11.96
CA ILE A 232 11.81 -0.16 13.28
C ILE A 232 10.95 -1.39 13.56
N THR A 233 9.68 -1.29 13.24
CA THR A 233 8.70 -2.39 13.28
C THR A 233 7.79 -2.24 12.08
N SER A 234 7.24 -3.34 11.61
CA SER A 234 6.23 -3.35 10.56
C SER A 234 5.37 -4.60 10.74
N GLU A 235 4.06 -4.43 10.83
CA GLU A 235 3.13 -5.52 11.11
C GLU A 235 1.86 -5.35 10.28
N SER A 236 1.25 -6.46 9.90
CA SER A 236 -0.15 -6.48 9.46
C SER A 236 -1.04 -6.93 10.61
N TYR A 237 -2.17 -6.26 10.77
CA TYR A 237 -3.09 -6.50 11.88
C TYR A 237 -4.47 -6.89 11.39
N ASN A 238 -5.14 -7.74 12.18
CA ASN A 238 -6.56 -7.97 12.02
C ASN A 238 -7.38 -6.74 12.45
N GLN A 239 -8.69 -6.74 12.18
CA GLN A 239 -9.61 -5.65 12.53
C GLN A 239 -9.64 -5.27 14.00
N GLU A 240 -9.22 -6.17 14.89
CA GLU A 240 -9.23 -5.92 16.34
C GLU A 240 -7.91 -5.33 16.85
N LEU A 241 -6.87 -5.29 16.03
CA LEU A 241 -5.49 -4.93 16.41
C LEU A 241 -4.96 -5.75 17.60
N THR A 242 -5.47 -6.95 17.78
CA THR A 242 -5.11 -7.78 18.94
C THR A 242 -3.88 -8.64 18.68
N LYS A 243 -3.63 -8.97 17.43
CA LYS A 243 -2.46 -9.76 16.99
C LYS A 243 -2.09 -9.35 15.58
N PRO A 244 -0.79 -9.38 15.25
CA PRO A 244 -0.35 -9.39 13.86
C PRO A 244 -0.95 -10.57 13.12
N LEU A 245 -1.30 -10.37 11.86
CA LEU A 245 -1.64 -11.45 10.95
C LEU A 245 -0.36 -12.20 10.60
N LYS A 246 -0.40 -13.52 10.65
CA LYS A 246 0.74 -14.39 10.33
C LYS A 246 0.49 -15.12 9.04
#